data_1f8da87c76d41ee0b4a10ff6fef8735a
#
_entry.id   1f8da87c76d41ee0b4a10ff6fef8735a
#
_cell.length_a   1.000
_cell.length_b   1.000
_cell.length_c   1.000
_cell.angle_alpha   90.00
_cell.angle_beta   90.00
_cell.angle_gamma   90.00
#
_symmetry.space_group_name_H-M   'P 1'
#
loop_
_entity.id
_entity.type
_entity.pdbx_description
1 polymer ?
#
loop_
_entity_poly.entity_id
_entity_poly.type
_entity_poly.pdbx_seq_one_letter_code
_entity_poly.pdbx_strand_id
1 'polypeptide(L)'
;MIDFRWFVALSFAVAPFFCYLLGKDHLFGRIKKLDKNEEKDILEVAKRTWTFFDSMMNDTNNYLPTDNFQENRRYKIANRTSSTNIGFGLIAIIDAYDLGFITKEDAIERLVKTYRSILKLERWHGHLYNWYNIKTLEPLRPRFVSTVDSGNFVATLYIVKEFLSQEKNKLYNYMPGTNVEKFTEAGKIPLPSLPSLSPYNCFHHSPRYCSLGL
;
A
#
# COMPACT_ATOMS: atom_id res chain seq x y z
N MET A 1 10.04 -27.66 41.79
CA MET A 1 8.98 -26.85 41.16
C MET A 1 9.59 -26.05 40.04
N ILE A 2 9.27 -26.34 38.78
CA ILE A 2 9.78 -25.56 37.65
C ILE A 2 9.07 -24.20 37.71
N ASP A 3 9.82 -23.12 37.83
CA ASP A 3 9.27 -21.77 37.91
C ASP A 3 8.53 -21.44 36.59
N PHE A 4 7.31 -20.95 36.69
CA PHE A 4 6.47 -20.51 35.54
C PHE A 4 7.22 -19.59 34.56
N ARG A 5 8.19 -18.82 35.06
CA ARG A 5 9.06 -17.94 34.27
C ARG A 5 9.86 -18.70 33.19
N TRP A 6 10.35 -19.90 33.54
CA TRP A 6 11.08 -20.74 32.58
C TRP A 6 10.19 -21.29 31.49
N PHE A 7 8.90 -21.59 31.80
CA PHE A 7 7.94 -22.01 30.83
C PHE A 7 7.66 -20.89 29.80
N VAL A 8 7.49 -19.65 30.27
CA VAL A 8 7.30 -18.48 29.39
C VAL A 8 8.53 -18.23 28.53
N ALA A 9 9.72 -18.22 29.14
CA ALA A 9 10.97 -18.03 28.40
C ALA A 9 11.18 -19.10 27.32
N LEU A 10 10.90 -20.36 27.63
CA LEU A 10 10.98 -21.46 26.67
C LEU A 10 9.98 -21.30 25.53
N SER A 11 8.74 -20.89 25.81
CA SER A 11 7.73 -20.67 24.76
C SER A 11 8.16 -19.60 23.76
N PHE A 12 8.74 -18.48 24.22
CA PHE A 12 9.30 -17.45 23.35
C PHE A 12 10.52 -17.94 22.55
N ALA A 13 11.39 -18.73 23.17
CA ALA A 13 12.56 -19.27 22.49
C ALA A 13 12.19 -20.27 21.38
N VAL A 14 11.10 -21.03 21.57
CA VAL A 14 10.66 -22.08 20.62
C VAL A 14 9.67 -21.54 19.58
N ALA A 15 8.99 -20.41 19.85
CA ALA A 15 8.02 -19.81 18.94
C ALA A 15 8.56 -19.57 17.51
N PRO A 16 9.78 -19.02 17.29
CA PRO A 16 10.29 -18.84 15.92
C PRO A 16 10.46 -20.15 15.16
N PHE A 17 10.82 -21.23 15.85
CA PHE A 17 10.93 -22.55 15.23
C PHE A 17 9.56 -23.09 14.80
N PHE A 18 8.54 -22.95 15.65
CA PHE A 18 7.17 -23.31 15.27
C PHE A 18 6.64 -22.42 14.13
N CYS A 19 6.86 -21.12 14.18
CA CYS A 19 6.48 -20.23 13.07
C CYS A 19 7.15 -20.64 11.75
N TYR A 20 8.43 -21.00 11.80
CA TYR A 20 9.14 -21.51 10.62
C TYR A 20 8.56 -22.83 10.12
N LEU A 21 8.25 -23.78 11.00
CA LEU A 21 7.63 -25.05 10.61
C LEU A 21 6.23 -24.84 10.03
N LEU A 22 5.42 -24.00 10.67
CA LEU A 22 4.05 -23.69 10.21
C LEU A 22 4.04 -22.93 8.89
N GLY A 23 5.09 -22.16 8.58
CA GLY A 23 5.27 -21.46 7.32
C GLY A 23 5.73 -22.34 6.15
N LYS A 24 6.02 -23.63 6.39
CA LYS A 24 6.35 -24.55 5.29
C LYS A 24 5.11 -25.11 4.64
N ASP A 25 4.98 -24.92 3.35
CA ASP A 25 3.84 -25.40 2.52
C ASP A 25 3.54 -26.90 2.68
N HIS A 26 4.53 -27.67 3.14
CA HIS A 26 4.41 -29.12 3.32
C HIS A 26 3.53 -29.55 4.49
N LEU A 27 3.31 -28.69 5.49
CA LEU A 27 2.51 -29.02 6.68
C LEU A 27 1.01 -28.84 6.49
N PHE A 28 0.62 -27.98 5.55
CA PHE A 28 -0.80 -27.66 5.29
C PHE A 28 -1.39 -28.34 4.06
N GLY A 29 -0.67 -29.30 3.48
CA GLY A 29 -1.09 -29.99 2.28
C GLY A 29 -0.88 -29.16 1.00
N ARG A 30 -1.07 -29.78 -0.16
CA ARG A 30 -1.04 -29.07 -1.44
C ARG A 30 -2.25 -28.13 -1.49
N ILE A 31 -2.02 -26.85 -1.77
CA ILE A 31 -3.08 -25.92 -2.11
C ILE A 31 -3.89 -26.56 -3.24
N LYS A 32 -5.17 -26.84 -2.96
CA LYS A 32 -6.07 -27.39 -3.96
C LYS A 32 -6.12 -26.42 -5.14
N LYS A 33 -5.87 -26.91 -6.35
CA LYS A 33 -6.12 -26.08 -7.54
C LYS A 33 -7.61 -25.73 -7.58
N LEU A 34 -7.90 -24.48 -7.80
CA LEU A 34 -9.26 -23.99 -8.01
C LEU A 34 -9.87 -24.70 -9.21
N ASP A 35 -11.14 -25.03 -9.13
CA ASP A 35 -11.90 -25.42 -10.31
C ASP A 35 -12.27 -24.16 -11.13
N LYS A 36 -12.75 -24.37 -12.36
CA LYS A 36 -13.09 -23.25 -13.26
C LYS A 36 -14.21 -22.35 -12.74
N ASN A 37 -15.10 -22.87 -11.91
CA ASN A 37 -16.19 -22.09 -11.34
C ASN A 37 -15.67 -21.25 -10.15
N GLU A 38 -14.87 -21.85 -9.29
CA GLU A 38 -14.20 -21.16 -8.17
C GLU A 38 -13.31 -20.03 -8.70
N GLU A 39 -12.55 -20.27 -9.79
CA GLU A 39 -11.72 -19.24 -10.45
C GLU A 39 -12.57 -18.09 -10.99
N LYS A 40 -13.68 -18.39 -11.66
CA LYS A 40 -14.61 -17.39 -12.19
C LYS A 40 -15.23 -16.54 -11.06
N ASP A 41 -15.64 -17.16 -9.97
CA ASP A 41 -16.24 -16.45 -8.84
C ASP A 41 -15.23 -15.51 -8.18
N ILE A 42 -13.97 -15.95 -8.01
CA ILE A 42 -12.89 -15.11 -7.49
C ILE A 42 -12.61 -13.92 -8.42
N LEU A 43 -12.54 -14.16 -9.74
CA LEU A 43 -12.34 -13.09 -10.71
C LEU A 43 -13.49 -12.07 -10.71
N GLU A 44 -14.73 -12.54 -10.52
CA GLU A 44 -15.87 -11.63 -10.41
C GLU A 44 -15.77 -10.75 -9.15
N VAL A 45 -15.38 -11.33 -8.00
CA VAL A 45 -15.13 -10.56 -6.78
C VAL A 45 -14.00 -9.56 -6.98
N ALA A 46 -12.90 -9.97 -7.60
CA ALA A 46 -11.78 -9.08 -7.91
C ALA A 46 -12.21 -7.91 -8.83
N LYS A 47 -13.01 -8.20 -9.85
CA LYS A 47 -13.54 -7.17 -10.76
C LYS A 47 -14.47 -6.19 -10.05
N ARG A 48 -15.34 -6.66 -9.16
CA ARG A 48 -16.20 -5.78 -8.34
C ARG A 48 -15.36 -4.91 -7.40
N THR A 49 -14.31 -5.47 -6.80
CA THR A 49 -13.37 -4.72 -5.97
C THR A 49 -12.66 -3.64 -6.79
N TRP A 50 -12.16 -3.99 -7.99
CA TRP A 50 -11.58 -3.01 -8.90
C TRP A 50 -12.56 -1.90 -9.27
N THR A 51 -13.82 -2.21 -9.55
CA THR A 51 -14.84 -1.22 -9.89
C THR A 51 -14.98 -0.14 -8.81
N PHE A 52 -14.81 -0.49 -7.53
CA PHE A 52 -14.79 0.50 -6.45
C PHE A 52 -13.60 1.47 -6.61
N PHE A 53 -12.39 0.96 -6.77
CA PHE A 53 -11.20 1.82 -6.94
C PHE A 53 -11.28 2.65 -8.22
N ASP A 54 -11.67 2.05 -9.33
CA ASP A 54 -11.83 2.71 -10.63
C ASP A 54 -12.82 3.90 -10.56
N SER A 55 -13.95 3.69 -9.92
CA SER A 55 -14.97 4.74 -9.75
C SER A 55 -14.54 5.87 -8.80
N MET A 56 -13.70 5.57 -7.79
CA MET A 56 -13.29 6.54 -6.78
C MET A 56 -11.98 7.26 -7.11
N MET A 57 -11.06 6.60 -7.81
CA MET A 57 -9.75 7.16 -8.17
C MET A 57 -9.81 7.89 -9.52
N ASN A 58 -10.40 9.08 -9.52
CA ASN A 58 -10.63 9.92 -10.71
C ASN A 58 -10.12 11.36 -10.48
N ASP A 59 -10.20 12.20 -11.49
CA ASP A 59 -9.75 13.61 -11.45
C ASP A 59 -10.40 14.40 -10.31
N THR A 60 -11.68 14.16 -10.03
CA THR A 60 -12.42 14.86 -8.95
C THR A 60 -11.89 14.54 -7.57
N ASN A 61 -11.30 13.37 -7.40
CA ASN A 61 -10.74 12.88 -6.14
C ASN A 61 -9.19 12.90 -6.14
N ASN A 62 -8.58 13.62 -7.07
CA ASN A 62 -7.12 13.68 -7.22
C ASN A 62 -6.47 12.29 -7.37
N TYR A 63 -7.15 11.33 -7.99
CA TYR A 63 -6.72 9.94 -8.11
C TYR A 63 -6.37 9.28 -6.76
N LEU A 64 -6.97 9.76 -5.66
CA LEU A 64 -6.84 9.14 -4.34
C LEU A 64 -8.10 8.31 -4.02
N PRO A 65 -7.93 7.11 -3.45
CA PRO A 65 -9.08 6.30 -3.06
C PRO A 65 -9.80 6.92 -1.86
N THR A 66 -11.11 6.78 -1.81
CA THR A 66 -11.89 7.13 -0.62
C THR A 66 -11.75 6.06 0.45
N ASP A 67 -11.95 6.45 1.71
CA ASP A 67 -11.91 5.54 2.85
C ASP A 67 -12.99 4.46 2.78
N ASN A 68 -14.22 4.85 2.50
CA ASN A 68 -15.33 3.91 2.39
C ASN A 68 -16.53 4.49 1.63
N PHE A 69 -17.42 3.59 1.22
CA PHE A 69 -18.72 3.89 0.67
C PHE A 69 -19.79 3.31 1.60
N GLN A 70 -20.78 4.14 2.00
CA GLN A 70 -21.85 3.76 2.94
C GLN A 70 -23.21 3.89 2.26
N GLU A 71 -23.84 2.77 1.93
CA GLU A 71 -25.09 2.74 1.18
C GLU A 71 -26.25 3.45 1.89
N ASN A 72 -26.31 3.31 3.22
CA ASN A 72 -27.44 3.76 4.04
C ASN A 72 -27.30 5.18 4.60
N ARG A 73 -26.31 5.96 4.14
CA ARG A 73 -26.11 7.35 4.60
C ARG A 73 -26.41 8.36 3.50
N ARG A 74 -26.85 9.58 3.93
CA ARG A 74 -27.09 10.71 3.02
C ARG A 74 -25.85 11.07 2.20
N TYR A 75 -24.68 11.09 2.84
CA TYR A 75 -23.38 11.26 2.18
C TYR A 75 -22.70 9.90 2.12
N LYS A 76 -22.86 9.24 0.99
CA LYS A 76 -22.43 7.86 0.80
C LYS A 76 -20.92 7.69 0.77
N ILE A 77 -20.18 8.70 0.27
CA ILE A 77 -18.74 8.64 0.07
C ILE A 77 -18.04 9.38 1.20
N ALA A 78 -17.13 8.72 1.89
CA ALA A 78 -16.23 9.36 2.84
C ALA A 78 -15.10 10.08 2.08
N ASN A 79 -15.19 11.41 1.94
CA ASN A 79 -14.22 12.23 1.20
C ASN A 79 -12.87 12.37 1.93
N ARG A 80 -12.35 11.27 2.46
CA ARG A 80 -11.06 11.20 3.15
C ARG A 80 -10.30 9.96 2.73
N THR A 81 -8.99 9.99 2.91
CA THR A 81 -8.08 8.88 2.65
C THR A 81 -6.98 8.82 3.71
N SER A 82 -6.42 7.63 3.92
CA SER A 82 -5.22 7.40 4.74
C SER A 82 -4.08 6.90 3.88
N SER A 83 -2.87 6.84 4.44
CA SER A 83 -1.72 6.25 3.76
C SER A 83 -1.93 4.77 3.42
N THR A 84 -2.62 3.99 4.27
CA THR A 84 -3.03 2.62 3.95
C THR A 84 -3.99 2.57 2.76
N ASN A 85 -5.02 3.43 2.75
CA ASN A 85 -5.97 3.46 1.63
C ASN A 85 -5.28 3.80 0.31
N ILE A 86 -4.38 4.79 0.32
CA ILE A 86 -3.56 5.15 -0.85
C ILE A 86 -2.74 3.95 -1.32
N GLY A 87 -2.13 3.23 -0.37
CA GLY A 87 -1.40 1.99 -0.65
C GLY A 87 -2.29 0.95 -1.35
N PHE A 88 -3.46 0.67 -0.82
CA PHE A 88 -4.41 -0.25 -1.46
C PHE A 88 -4.86 0.21 -2.86
N GLY A 89 -5.05 1.52 -3.06
CA GLY A 89 -5.33 2.05 -4.39
C GLY A 89 -4.22 1.77 -5.40
N LEU A 90 -2.95 1.93 -4.99
CA LEU A 90 -1.79 1.61 -5.84
C LEU A 90 -1.71 0.11 -6.16
N ILE A 91 -1.95 -0.77 -5.17
CA ILE A 91 -1.99 -2.23 -5.39
C ILE A 91 -3.15 -2.59 -6.32
N ALA A 92 -4.34 -2.03 -6.10
CA ALA A 92 -5.51 -2.31 -6.92
C ALA A 92 -5.30 -1.96 -8.41
N ILE A 93 -4.51 -0.92 -8.73
CA ILE A 93 -4.14 -0.59 -10.11
C ILE A 93 -3.24 -1.69 -10.70
N ILE A 94 -2.26 -2.18 -9.94
CA ILE A 94 -1.35 -3.25 -10.39
C ILE A 94 -2.12 -4.54 -10.59
N ASP A 95 -2.94 -4.94 -9.63
CA ASP A 95 -3.77 -6.14 -9.69
C ASP A 95 -4.75 -6.08 -10.86
N ALA A 96 -5.34 -4.92 -11.13
CA ALA A 96 -6.25 -4.74 -12.27
C ALA A 96 -5.53 -4.95 -13.62
N TYR A 97 -4.28 -4.54 -13.73
CA TYR A 97 -3.45 -4.83 -14.90
C TYR A 97 -3.10 -6.32 -14.97
N ASP A 98 -2.64 -6.94 -13.90
CA ASP A 98 -2.24 -8.34 -13.85
C ASP A 98 -3.43 -9.29 -14.15
N LEU A 99 -4.64 -8.91 -13.73
CA LEU A 99 -5.88 -9.63 -14.01
C LEU A 99 -6.50 -9.28 -15.37
N GLY A 100 -5.88 -8.38 -16.13
CA GLY A 100 -6.33 -8.00 -17.48
C GLY A 100 -7.59 -7.11 -17.52
N PHE A 101 -7.90 -6.40 -16.44
CA PHE A 101 -9.03 -5.46 -16.40
C PHE A 101 -8.70 -4.13 -17.05
N ILE A 102 -7.43 -3.72 -17.05
CA ILE A 102 -6.92 -2.49 -17.68
C ILE A 102 -5.65 -2.77 -18.46
N THR A 103 -5.29 -1.87 -19.36
CA THR A 103 -4.04 -1.97 -20.11
C THR A 103 -2.84 -1.53 -19.29
N LYS A 104 -1.65 -1.85 -19.75
CA LYS A 104 -0.39 -1.40 -19.14
C LYS A 104 -0.27 0.13 -19.12
N GLU A 105 -0.61 0.76 -20.22
CA GLU A 105 -0.56 2.20 -20.40
C GLU A 105 -1.50 2.89 -19.41
N ASP A 106 -2.72 2.38 -19.25
CA ASP A 106 -3.70 2.89 -18.29
C ASP A 106 -3.20 2.70 -16.85
N ALA A 107 -2.63 1.54 -16.52
CA ALA A 107 -2.05 1.29 -15.20
C ALA A 107 -0.93 2.29 -14.87
N ILE A 108 0.02 2.50 -15.79
CA ILE A 108 1.14 3.45 -15.60
C ILE A 108 0.60 4.88 -15.45
N GLU A 109 -0.35 5.29 -16.29
CA GLU A 109 -0.94 6.62 -16.22
C GLU A 109 -1.61 6.87 -14.86
N ARG A 110 -2.39 5.92 -14.36
CA ARG A 110 -3.06 5.99 -13.06
C ARG A 110 -2.06 6.02 -11.90
N LEU A 111 -1.02 5.19 -11.93
CA LEU A 111 0.06 5.21 -10.94
C LEU A 111 0.76 6.58 -10.90
N VAL A 112 1.07 7.17 -12.07
CA VAL A 112 1.69 8.49 -12.16
C VAL A 112 0.77 9.59 -11.61
N LYS A 113 -0.53 9.57 -11.95
CA LYS A 113 -1.50 10.55 -11.46
C LYS A 113 -1.67 10.45 -9.94
N THR A 114 -1.81 9.25 -9.41
CA THR A 114 -1.86 9.00 -7.95
C THR A 114 -0.60 9.49 -7.26
N TYR A 115 0.57 9.17 -7.81
CA TYR A 115 1.86 9.60 -7.25
C TYR A 115 1.99 11.14 -7.23
N ARG A 116 1.58 11.83 -8.30
CA ARG A 116 1.57 13.30 -8.34
C ARG A 116 0.70 13.91 -7.24
N SER A 117 -0.40 13.28 -6.90
CA SER A 117 -1.25 13.70 -5.78
C SER A 117 -0.58 13.44 -4.43
N ILE A 118 0.06 12.27 -4.25
CA ILE A 118 0.84 11.95 -3.05
C ILE A 118 1.96 12.97 -2.79
N LEU A 119 2.61 13.48 -3.84
CA LEU A 119 3.66 14.51 -3.70
C LEU A 119 3.15 15.86 -3.18
N LYS A 120 1.86 16.17 -3.38
CA LYS A 120 1.22 17.40 -2.90
C LYS A 120 0.77 17.32 -1.44
N LEU A 121 0.70 16.11 -0.86
CA LEU A 121 0.25 15.92 0.52
C LEU A 121 1.27 16.47 1.52
N GLU A 122 0.81 17.28 2.47
CA GLU A 122 1.60 17.76 3.60
C GLU A 122 2.11 16.56 4.42
N ARG A 123 3.36 16.65 4.90
CA ARG A 123 4.01 15.55 5.64
C ARG A 123 4.59 16.04 6.95
N TRP A 124 4.70 15.14 7.91
CA TRP A 124 5.42 15.34 9.15
C TRP A 124 6.67 14.45 9.18
N HIS A 125 7.85 15.03 9.16
CA HIS A 125 9.12 14.29 9.11
C HIS A 125 9.17 13.18 8.05
N GLY A 126 8.59 13.42 6.87
CA GLY A 126 8.52 12.44 5.77
C GLY A 126 7.31 11.49 5.82
N HIS A 127 6.63 11.37 6.96
CA HIS A 127 5.43 10.55 7.11
C HIS A 127 4.18 11.28 6.64
N LEU A 128 3.24 10.54 6.08
CA LEU A 128 1.90 11.04 5.78
C LEU A 128 1.08 11.10 7.08
N TYR A 129 0.23 12.14 7.17
CA TYR A 129 -0.78 12.21 8.23
C TYR A 129 -1.90 11.18 8.00
N ASN A 130 -2.62 10.88 9.02
CA ASN A 130 -3.83 10.08 9.00
C ASN A 130 -4.97 10.96 9.50
N TRP A 131 -5.66 11.63 8.68
CA TRP A 131 -6.30 11.50 7.38
C TRP A 131 -6.08 12.74 6.48
N TYR A 132 -6.41 12.62 5.19
CA TYR A 132 -6.48 13.76 4.25
C TYR A 132 -7.87 13.85 3.62
N ASN A 133 -8.29 15.07 3.31
CA ASN A 133 -9.40 15.29 2.41
C ASN A 133 -8.95 15.00 0.97
N ILE A 134 -9.64 14.10 0.27
CA ILE A 134 -9.24 13.69 -1.10
C ILE A 134 -9.43 14.78 -2.14
N LYS A 135 -10.23 15.80 -1.87
CA LYS A 135 -10.50 16.90 -2.80
C LYS A 135 -9.57 18.09 -2.58
N THR A 136 -9.33 18.48 -1.33
CA THR A 136 -8.46 19.63 -0.99
C THR A 136 -7.01 19.24 -0.76
N LEU A 137 -6.73 17.96 -0.54
CA LEU A 137 -5.42 17.39 -0.17
C LEU A 137 -4.92 17.87 1.20
N GLU A 138 -5.75 18.53 1.99
CA GLU A 138 -5.41 19.01 3.32
C GLU A 138 -5.53 17.89 4.37
N PRO A 139 -4.60 17.85 5.35
CA PRO A 139 -4.72 16.91 6.45
C PRO A 139 -5.89 17.28 7.35
N LEU A 140 -6.71 16.28 7.72
CA LEU A 140 -7.84 16.45 8.62
C LEU A 140 -7.39 16.52 10.07
N ARG A 141 -8.21 17.14 10.93
CA ARG A 141 -7.98 17.22 12.38
C ARG A 141 -8.72 16.09 13.13
N PRO A 142 -8.15 15.53 14.21
CA PRO A 142 -6.82 15.84 14.75
C PRO A 142 -5.70 15.31 13.83
N ARG A 143 -4.60 16.08 13.70
CA ARG A 143 -3.43 15.67 12.93
C ARG A 143 -2.62 14.67 13.73
N PHE A 144 -2.44 13.47 13.18
CA PHE A 144 -1.57 12.45 13.76
C PHE A 144 -0.96 11.58 12.67
N VAL A 145 0.10 10.88 13.01
CA VAL A 145 0.75 9.88 12.14
C VAL A 145 0.50 8.51 12.75
N SER A 146 -0.04 7.60 11.95
CA SER A 146 -0.19 6.19 12.32
C SER A 146 1.05 5.42 11.86
N THR A 147 1.71 4.73 12.78
CA THR A 147 2.87 3.89 12.44
C THR A 147 2.49 2.69 11.59
N VAL A 148 1.31 2.11 11.85
CA VAL A 148 0.77 0.98 11.07
C VAL A 148 0.48 1.41 9.64
N ASP A 149 -0.22 2.53 9.45
CA ASP A 149 -0.53 3.06 8.11
C ASP A 149 0.73 3.46 7.35
N SER A 150 1.71 4.04 8.05
CA SER A 150 3.02 4.36 7.45
C SER A 150 3.76 3.10 7.00
N GLY A 151 3.73 2.04 7.80
CA GLY A 151 4.34 0.75 7.46
C GLY A 151 3.68 0.10 6.25
N ASN A 152 2.35 0.05 6.20
CA ASN A 152 1.58 -0.47 5.08
C ASN A 152 1.88 0.31 3.78
N PHE A 153 1.96 1.63 3.88
CA PHE A 153 2.28 2.48 2.73
C PHE A 153 3.69 2.22 2.20
N VAL A 154 4.69 2.10 3.09
CA VAL A 154 6.06 1.78 2.69
C VAL A 154 6.13 0.41 2.02
N ALA A 155 5.48 -0.61 2.59
CA ALA A 155 5.41 -1.94 1.97
C ALA A 155 4.81 -1.88 0.56
N THR A 156 3.74 -1.10 0.37
CA THR A 156 3.14 -0.89 -0.95
C THR A 156 4.11 -0.23 -1.94
N LEU A 157 4.88 0.78 -1.49
CA LEU A 157 5.86 1.43 -2.37
C LEU A 157 6.95 0.45 -2.85
N TYR A 158 7.32 -0.55 -2.04
CA TYR A 158 8.21 -1.63 -2.49
C TYR A 158 7.57 -2.49 -3.58
N ILE A 159 6.28 -2.81 -3.47
CA ILE A 159 5.53 -3.56 -4.50
C ILE A 159 5.48 -2.76 -5.81
N VAL A 160 5.13 -1.48 -5.73
CA VAL A 160 5.10 -0.59 -6.91
C VAL A 160 6.48 -0.48 -7.57
N LYS A 161 7.54 -0.34 -6.78
CA LYS A 161 8.92 -0.30 -7.28
C LYS A 161 9.26 -1.60 -8.02
N GLU A 162 8.93 -2.74 -7.45
CA GLU A 162 9.21 -4.04 -8.06
C GLU A 162 8.45 -4.21 -9.38
N PHE A 163 7.15 -3.89 -9.38
CA PHE A 163 6.33 -3.90 -10.59
C PHE A 163 6.95 -3.05 -11.71
N LEU A 164 7.30 -1.80 -11.42
CA LEU A 164 7.90 -0.90 -12.41
C LEU A 164 9.26 -1.40 -12.90
N SER A 165 10.05 -2.04 -12.05
CA SER A 165 11.34 -2.65 -12.42
C SER A 165 11.17 -3.84 -13.35
N GLN A 166 10.20 -4.69 -13.10
CA GLN A 166 9.87 -5.84 -13.94
C GLN A 166 9.37 -5.39 -15.32
N GLU A 167 8.49 -4.40 -15.36
CA GLU A 167 7.97 -3.86 -16.61
C GLU A 167 9.04 -3.15 -17.45
N LYS A 168 9.97 -2.45 -16.81
CA LYS A 168 11.15 -1.90 -17.49
C LYS A 168 12.02 -2.99 -18.11
N ASN A 169 12.28 -4.07 -17.37
CA ASN A 169 13.10 -5.18 -17.85
C ASN A 169 12.41 -5.94 -19.00
N LYS A 170 11.10 -6.14 -18.94
CA LYS A 170 10.33 -6.71 -20.06
C LYS A 170 10.47 -5.85 -21.31
N LEU A 171 10.36 -4.53 -21.19
CA LEU A 171 10.49 -3.60 -22.30
C LEU A 171 11.91 -3.64 -22.91
N TYR A 172 12.93 -3.70 -22.06
CA TYR A 172 14.33 -3.81 -22.48
C TYR A 172 14.62 -5.11 -23.26
N ASN A 173 14.06 -6.23 -22.79
CA ASN A 173 14.22 -7.54 -23.46
C ASN A 173 13.44 -7.61 -24.78
N TYR A 174 12.39 -6.84 -24.96
CA TYR A 174 11.57 -6.81 -26.17
C TYR A 174 12.13 -5.88 -27.26
N MET A 175 12.96 -4.88 -26.87
CA MET A 175 13.58 -3.90 -27.77
C MET A 175 15.08 -3.78 -27.50
N PRO A 176 15.89 -4.83 -27.79
CA PRO A 176 17.33 -4.73 -27.61
C PRO A 176 17.89 -3.67 -28.57
N GLY A 177 18.46 -2.60 -28.01
CA GLY A 177 19.11 -1.52 -28.78
C GLY A 177 18.33 -0.18 -28.86
N THR A 178 17.13 -0.10 -28.33
CA THR A 178 16.45 1.20 -28.16
C THR A 178 16.94 1.89 -26.88
N ASN A 179 17.32 3.16 -27.01
CA ASN A 179 17.85 3.96 -25.90
C ASN A 179 16.70 4.27 -24.90
N VAL A 180 16.44 3.30 -24.01
CA VAL A 180 15.37 3.36 -22.98
C VAL A 180 15.63 4.53 -21.99
N GLU A 181 16.84 5.10 -21.97
CA GLU A 181 17.18 6.26 -21.14
C GLU A 181 16.30 7.49 -21.40
N LYS A 182 15.85 7.69 -22.65
CA LYS A 182 14.91 8.78 -22.96
C LYS A 182 13.54 8.64 -22.28
N PHE A 183 13.06 7.41 -22.06
CA PHE A 183 11.83 7.17 -21.31
C PHE A 183 12.02 7.26 -19.79
N THR A 184 13.24 6.97 -19.30
CA THR A 184 13.58 7.12 -17.88
C THR A 184 13.86 8.56 -17.50
N GLU A 185 14.24 9.44 -18.42
CA GLU A 185 14.38 10.89 -18.10
C GLU A 185 13.05 11.57 -17.89
N ALA A 186 12.01 11.19 -18.64
CA ALA A 186 10.63 11.62 -18.36
C ALA A 186 10.08 11.00 -17.07
N GLY A 187 10.64 9.90 -16.60
CA GLY A 187 10.27 9.14 -15.40
C GLY A 187 11.28 9.23 -14.25
N LYS A 188 12.25 10.14 -14.28
CA LYS A 188 13.04 10.51 -13.09
C LYS A 188 12.14 11.24 -12.10
N ILE A 189 11.25 10.47 -11.50
CA ILE A 189 10.56 10.85 -10.29
C ILE A 189 11.64 10.73 -9.19
N PRO A 190 12.11 11.85 -8.60
CA PRO A 190 13.00 11.74 -7.46
C PRO A 190 12.19 11.01 -6.37
N LEU A 191 12.53 9.75 -6.11
CA LEU A 191 12.10 9.12 -4.87
C LEU A 191 12.60 10.07 -3.77
N PRO A 192 11.73 10.58 -2.89
CA PRO A 192 12.22 11.33 -1.76
C PRO A 192 13.26 10.44 -1.08
N SER A 193 14.45 10.99 -0.85
CA SER A 193 15.49 10.31 -0.09
C SER A 193 14.81 9.79 1.17
N LEU A 194 14.72 8.46 1.31
CA LEU A 194 14.24 7.86 2.54
C LEU A 194 15.12 8.46 3.64
N PRO A 195 14.55 9.16 4.63
CA PRO A 195 15.35 9.58 5.76
C PRO A 195 15.99 8.32 6.30
N SER A 196 17.30 8.35 6.51
CA SER A 196 18.02 7.28 7.14
C SER A 196 17.26 6.96 8.43
N LEU A 197 16.65 5.78 8.49
CA LEU A 197 16.03 5.26 9.70
C LEU A 197 17.15 5.03 10.71
N SER A 198 17.59 6.10 11.37
CA SER A 198 18.35 5.99 12.59
C SER A 198 17.36 5.65 13.70
N PRO A 199 17.49 4.48 14.37
CA PRO A 199 16.56 4.06 15.42
C PRO A 199 16.57 4.94 16.67
N TYR A 200 17.40 5.98 16.74
CA TYR A 200 17.74 6.66 17.99
C TYR A 200 17.32 8.14 18.13
N ASN A 201 16.57 8.71 17.19
CA ASN A 201 16.19 10.13 17.30
C ASN A 201 14.75 10.41 17.74
N CYS A 202 14.08 9.44 18.40
CA CYS A 202 12.72 9.69 18.95
C CYS A 202 12.71 10.29 20.36
N PHE A 203 13.83 10.62 21.00
CA PHE A 203 13.87 10.95 22.44
C PHE A 203 14.48 12.29 22.81
N HIS A 204 14.45 13.33 22.00
CA HIS A 204 14.73 14.69 22.49
C HIS A 204 13.97 15.71 21.66
N HIS A 205 12.80 16.12 22.08
CA HIS A 205 12.28 17.48 22.26
C HIS A 205 10.78 17.49 22.55
N SER A 206 10.50 17.99 23.76
CA SER A 206 9.22 18.51 24.30
C SER A 206 8.20 17.49 24.79
N PRO A 207 7.95 17.44 26.12
CA PRO A 207 6.92 16.60 26.75
C PRO A 207 5.59 17.35 26.86
N ARG A 208 4.91 17.60 25.76
CA ARG A 208 3.51 18.02 25.77
C ARG A 208 2.79 17.38 24.59
N TYR A 209 1.79 16.59 24.89
CA TYR A 209 0.88 15.81 24.06
C TYR A 209 1.22 14.30 23.94
N CYS A 210 1.24 13.64 25.12
CA CYS A 210 0.84 12.26 25.25
C CYS A 210 -0.32 12.23 26.26
N SER A 211 -1.53 12.56 25.85
CA SER A 211 -2.75 12.23 26.56
C SER A 211 -3.49 11.17 25.78
N LEU A 212 -3.42 9.96 26.28
CA LEU A 212 -4.34 8.88 26.00
C LEU A 212 -5.75 9.37 26.32
N GLY A 213 -6.60 9.52 25.31
CA GLY A 213 -8.04 9.62 25.47
C GLY A 213 -8.63 8.27 25.09
N LEU A 214 -9.21 7.59 26.06
CA LEU A 214 -10.12 6.45 25.94
C LEU A 214 -11.35 6.81 25.09
#